data_35d7d73b42c7f30c74e8e035fc669fa2
#
_entry.id   35d7d73b42c7f30c74e8e035fc669fa2
#
_cell.length_a   1.000
_cell.length_b   1.000
_cell.length_c   1.000
_cell.angle_alpha   90.00
_cell.angle_beta   90.00
_cell.angle_gamma   90.00
#
_symmetry.space_group_name_H-M   'P 1'
#
loop_
_entity.id
_entity.type
_entity.pdbx_description
1 polymer ?
#
loop_
_entity_poly.entity_id
_entity_poly.type
_entity_poly.pdbx_seq_one_letter_code
_entity_poly.pdbx_strand_id
1 'polypeptide(L)'
;MNASLFQLFITFFKIGCFTFGGGWAMISIIEREIVDKHHWIERDEFLDLLAVAQSLPGILAVNISVAVGDRLRSRIGSICSALGTVLPSFLMILAIAIFLTPDLINGNPVLIKIFKGIRPAVVALIIAPVITSAKAAGINWKTVAIPIVVALVIWSKAPIISNPILWILLGGLGGIWVYSRSLKNREVMETKKGGEGK
;
A
#
# COMPACT_ATOMS: atom_id res chain seq x y z
N MET A 1 23.67 17.54 4.42
CA MET A 1 22.92 18.69 4.99
C MET A 1 22.04 18.16 6.12
N ASN A 2 22.08 18.79 7.31
CA ASN A 2 21.35 18.25 8.46
C ASN A 2 19.91 18.76 8.49
N ALA A 3 18.93 17.92 8.16
CA ALA A 3 17.53 18.25 8.35
C ALA A 3 17.26 18.60 9.84
N SER A 4 16.62 19.73 10.12
CA SER A 4 16.14 20.01 11.48
C SER A 4 14.98 19.09 11.81
N LEU A 5 14.83 18.67 13.07
CA LEU A 5 13.71 17.85 13.53
C LEU A 5 12.35 18.51 13.19
N PHE A 6 12.27 19.83 13.31
CA PHE A 6 11.08 20.59 12.97
C PHE A 6 10.78 20.56 11.46
N GLN A 7 11.82 20.71 10.62
CA GLN A 7 11.66 20.59 9.17
C GLN A 7 11.21 19.18 8.77
N LEU A 8 11.80 18.15 9.37
CA LEU A 8 11.44 16.76 9.18
C LEU A 8 9.96 16.53 9.52
N PHE A 9 9.53 16.96 10.70
CA PHE A 9 8.14 16.87 11.14
C PHE A 9 7.18 17.57 10.17
N ILE A 10 7.44 18.85 9.84
CA ILE A 10 6.57 19.63 8.94
C ILE A 10 6.51 19.03 7.54
N THR A 11 7.60 18.51 7.01
CA THR A 11 7.62 17.87 5.68
C THR A 11 6.74 16.65 5.68
N PHE A 12 6.90 15.75 6.66
CA PHE A 12 6.07 14.55 6.77
C PHE A 12 4.61 14.87 7.11
N PHE A 13 4.36 15.92 7.90
CA PHE A 13 3.01 16.41 8.18
C PHE A 13 2.30 16.90 6.91
N LYS A 14 2.98 17.69 6.07
CA LYS A 14 2.44 18.08 4.77
C LYS A 14 2.16 16.89 3.87
N ILE A 15 3.09 15.94 3.80
CA ILE A 15 2.90 14.71 3.02
C ILE A 15 1.65 13.97 3.53
N GLY A 16 1.50 13.79 4.84
CA GLY A 16 0.34 13.14 5.45
C GLY A 16 -1.00 13.86 5.19
N CYS A 17 -0.99 15.21 5.13
CA CYS A 17 -2.19 16.01 4.83
C CYS A 17 -2.65 15.86 3.38
N PHE A 18 -1.74 15.83 2.43
CA PHE A 18 -2.04 15.97 1.00
C PHE A 18 -1.95 14.68 0.20
N THR A 19 -1.70 13.56 0.85
CA THR A 19 -1.60 12.28 0.14
C THR A 19 -2.95 11.59 0.03
N PHE A 20 -3.44 11.51 -1.19
CA PHE A 20 -4.60 10.71 -1.57
C PHE A 20 -4.15 9.57 -2.49
N GLY A 21 -4.68 8.36 -2.29
CA GLY A 21 -4.43 7.26 -3.24
C GLY A 21 -3.63 6.06 -2.72
N GLY A 22 -3.37 6.00 -1.41
CA GLY A 22 -2.75 4.84 -0.77
C GLY A 22 -1.22 4.90 -0.67
N GLY A 23 -0.62 3.85 -0.08
CA GLY A 23 0.80 3.83 0.30
C GLY A 23 1.79 4.06 -0.84
N TRP A 24 1.52 3.56 -2.03
CA TRP A 24 2.39 3.74 -3.20
C TRP A 24 2.41 5.18 -3.72
N ALA A 25 1.27 5.86 -3.74
CA ALA A 25 1.22 7.28 -4.11
C ALA A 25 2.02 8.14 -3.11
N MET A 26 1.96 7.78 -1.83
CA MET A 26 2.70 8.46 -0.78
C MET A 26 4.21 8.29 -0.93
N ILE A 27 4.70 7.13 -1.37
CA ILE A 27 6.13 6.89 -1.61
C ILE A 27 6.69 7.87 -2.64
N SER A 28 6.02 8.04 -3.77
CA SER A 28 6.46 8.97 -4.81
C SER A 28 6.50 10.42 -4.33
N ILE A 29 5.60 10.81 -3.42
CA ILE A 29 5.60 12.15 -2.82
C ILE A 29 6.75 12.28 -1.83
N ILE A 30 6.99 11.24 -1.00
CA ILE A 30 8.12 11.21 -0.05
C ILE A 30 9.45 11.31 -0.83
N GLU A 31 9.64 10.49 -1.88
CA GLU A 31 10.82 10.51 -2.73
C GLU A 31 11.06 11.92 -3.28
N ARG A 32 10.05 12.52 -3.90
CA ARG A 32 10.13 13.86 -4.45
C ARG A 32 10.50 14.93 -3.40
N GLU A 33 9.91 14.88 -2.20
CA GLU A 33 10.22 15.87 -1.16
C GLU A 33 11.61 15.65 -0.56
N ILE A 34 12.02 14.40 -0.30
CA ILE A 34 13.26 14.08 0.40
C ILE A 34 14.48 14.08 -0.52
N VAL A 35 14.33 13.50 -1.75
CA VAL A 35 15.42 13.36 -2.73
C VAL A 35 15.48 14.57 -3.64
N ASP A 36 14.40 14.90 -4.36
CA ASP A 36 14.46 15.89 -5.43
C ASP A 36 14.41 17.32 -4.91
N LYS A 37 13.68 17.60 -3.83
CA LYS A 37 13.47 18.98 -3.36
C LYS A 37 14.42 19.38 -2.22
N HIS A 38 14.55 18.55 -1.22
CA HIS A 38 15.37 18.85 -0.05
C HIS A 38 16.80 18.30 -0.18
N HIS A 39 17.04 17.36 -1.07
CA HIS A 39 18.33 16.67 -1.25
C HIS A 39 18.89 16.14 0.07
N TRP A 40 18.02 15.61 0.94
CA TRP A 40 18.43 15.08 2.23
C TRP A 40 19.05 13.69 2.13
N ILE A 41 18.61 12.91 1.16
CA ILE A 41 19.06 11.55 0.89
C ILE A 41 19.24 11.40 -0.63
N GLU A 42 20.24 10.63 -1.07
CA GLU A 42 20.42 10.27 -2.48
C GLU A 42 19.36 9.26 -2.92
N ARG A 43 19.11 9.20 -4.23
CA ARG A 43 18.06 8.34 -4.79
C ARG A 43 18.31 6.86 -4.51
N ASP A 44 19.55 6.40 -4.67
CA ASP A 44 19.91 5.00 -4.45
C ASP A 44 19.74 4.62 -2.98
N GLU A 45 20.15 5.49 -2.07
CA GLU A 45 19.95 5.30 -0.63
C GLU A 45 18.45 5.28 -0.26
N PHE A 46 17.63 6.12 -0.89
CA PHE A 46 16.17 6.10 -0.70
C PHE A 46 15.55 4.77 -1.16
N LEU A 47 16.01 4.21 -2.28
CA LEU A 47 15.55 2.91 -2.78
C LEU A 47 15.93 1.77 -1.83
N ASP A 48 17.11 1.81 -1.21
CA ASP A 48 17.51 0.84 -0.20
C ASP A 48 16.62 0.92 1.04
N LEU A 49 16.34 2.13 1.53
CA LEU A 49 15.41 2.34 2.65
C LEU A 49 13.99 1.87 2.31
N LEU A 50 13.55 2.06 1.06
CA LEU A 50 12.27 1.60 0.58
C LEU A 50 12.18 0.07 0.55
N ALA A 51 13.24 -0.62 0.12
CA ALA A 51 13.32 -2.08 0.12
C ALA A 51 13.19 -2.64 1.55
N VAL A 52 13.88 -2.03 2.52
CA VAL A 52 13.76 -2.38 3.94
C VAL A 52 12.34 -2.12 4.45
N ALA A 53 11.77 -0.95 4.15
CA ALA A 53 10.41 -0.59 4.59
C ALA A 53 9.33 -1.53 4.04
N GLN A 54 9.53 -2.06 2.83
CA GLN A 54 8.62 -3.04 2.21
C GLN A 54 8.70 -4.43 2.86
N SER A 55 9.83 -4.78 3.45
CA SER A 55 10.00 -6.06 4.13
C SER A 55 9.36 -6.08 5.53
N LEU A 56 9.05 -4.92 6.09
CA LEU A 56 8.45 -4.79 7.41
C LEU A 56 6.92 -4.86 7.33
N PRO A 57 6.27 -5.59 8.24
CA PRO A 57 4.82 -5.59 8.32
C PRO A 57 4.30 -4.22 8.76
N GLY A 58 3.20 -3.75 8.16
CA GLY A 58 2.55 -2.49 8.53
C GLY A 58 2.25 -1.57 7.35
N ILE A 59 1.94 -0.32 7.66
CA ILE A 59 1.62 0.71 6.65
C ILE A 59 2.94 1.18 6.02
N LEU A 60 3.14 0.86 4.75
CA LEU A 60 4.37 1.15 4.02
C LEU A 60 4.81 2.63 4.13
N ALA A 61 3.86 3.56 4.06
CA ALA A 61 4.15 4.98 4.18
C ALA A 61 4.71 5.37 5.57
N VAL A 62 4.26 4.71 6.63
CA VAL A 62 4.81 4.91 7.99
C VAL A 62 6.17 4.24 8.10
N ASN A 63 6.33 3.02 7.58
CA ASN A 63 7.61 2.31 7.61
C ASN A 63 8.71 3.12 6.91
N ILE A 64 8.45 3.66 5.71
CA ILE A 64 9.43 4.48 4.99
C ILE A 64 9.68 5.82 5.71
N SER A 65 8.68 6.44 6.32
CA SER A 65 8.87 7.67 7.08
C SER A 65 9.77 7.45 8.30
N VAL A 66 9.60 6.32 9.00
CA VAL A 66 10.45 5.90 10.11
C VAL A 66 11.89 5.66 9.63
N ALA A 67 12.08 4.92 8.53
CA ALA A 67 13.40 4.62 7.98
C ALA A 67 14.15 5.89 7.55
N VAL A 68 13.48 6.80 6.84
CA VAL A 68 14.03 8.11 6.46
C VAL A 68 14.36 8.95 7.70
N GLY A 69 13.47 8.96 8.69
CA GLY A 69 13.68 9.68 9.94
C GLY A 69 14.88 9.16 10.72
N ASP A 70 15.03 7.84 10.81
CA ASP A 70 16.19 7.20 11.46
C ASP A 70 17.49 7.56 10.75
N ARG A 71 17.51 7.50 9.45
CA ARG A 71 18.67 7.84 8.63
C ARG A 71 19.14 9.28 8.81
N LEU A 72 18.18 10.23 8.91
CA LEU A 72 18.49 11.67 9.02
C LEU A 72 18.81 12.13 10.42
N ARG A 73 18.13 11.61 11.45
CA ARG A 73 18.21 12.08 12.84
C ARG A 73 18.07 10.97 13.87
N SER A 74 18.41 9.75 13.51
CA SER A 74 18.37 8.58 14.40
C SER A 74 16.98 8.39 15.03
N ARG A 75 16.86 7.74 16.18
CA ARG A 75 15.57 7.41 16.83
C ARG A 75 14.61 8.60 17.00
N ILE A 76 15.13 9.81 17.29
CA ILE A 76 14.29 11.00 17.45
C ILE A 76 13.72 11.43 16.10
N GLY A 77 14.49 11.30 15.02
CA GLY A 77 14.02 11.53 13.65
C GLY A 77 12.93 10.56 13.26
N SER A 78 13.05 9.27 13.59
CA SER A 78 12.02 8.25 13.35
C SER A 78 10.70 8.62 14.02
N ILE A 79 10.71 9.03 15.27
CA ILE A 79 9.52 9.43 16.01
C ILE A 79 8.90 10.67 15.38
N CYS A 80 9.70 11.70 15.06
CA CYS A 80 9.22 12.93 14.46
C CYS A 80 8.57 12.70 13.08
N SER A 81 9.20 11.91 12.22
CA SER A 81 8.66 11.61 10.88
C SER A 81 7.41 10.74 10.93
N ALA A 82 7.39 9.73 11.80
CA ALA A 82 6.21 8.89 12.00
C ALA A 82 5.01 9.70 12.53
N LEU A 83 5.22 10.51 13.55
CA LEU A 83 4.20 11.41 14.09
C LEU A 83 3.72 12.41 13.02
N GLY A 84 4.65 13.01 12.26
CA GLY A 84 4.31 13.88 11.15
C GLY A 84 3.40 13.20 10.13
N THR A 85 3.69 11.95 9.77
CA THR A 85 2.91 11.19 8.80
C THR A 85 1.50 10.82 9.29
N VAL A 86 1.36 10.43 10.57
CA VAL A 86 0.11 9.88 11.12
C VAL A 86 -0.80 10.97 11.68
N LEU A 87 -0.23 12.02 12.25
CA LEU A 87 -0.95 13.05 13.01
C LEU A 87 -2.03 13.77 12.19
N PRO A 88 -1.82 14.13 10.91
CA PRO A 88 -2.86 14.78 10.12
C PRO A 88 -4.13 13.94 9.99
N SER A 89 -3.98 12.67 9.66
CA SER A 89 -5.12 11.75 9.51
C SER A 89 -5.82 11.52 10.85
N PHE A 90 -5.06 11.38 11.93
CA PHE A 90 -5.60 11.25 13.28
C PHE A 90 -6.41 12.48 13.69
N LEU A 91 -5.85 13.69 13.50
CA LEU A 91 -6.53 14.95 13.82
C LEU A 91 -7.80 15.16 12.99
N MET A 92 -7.76 14.81 11.69
CA MET A 92 -8.95 14.86 10.84
C MET A 92 -10.07 13.96 11.35
N ILE A 93 -9.74 12.69 11.63
CA ILE A 93 -10.73 11.73 12.12
C ILE A 93 -11.27 12.16 13.48
N LEU A 94 -10.40 12.63 14.38
CA LEU A 94 -10.78 13.13 15.69
C LEU A 94 -11.72 14.35 15.58
N ALA A 95 -11.38 15.30 14.71
CA ALA A 95 -12.23 16.47 14.46
C ALA A 95 -13.61 16.06 13.91
N ILE A 96 -13.65 15.13 12.95
CA ILE A 96 -14.91 14.59 12.43
C ILE A 96 -15.72 13.92 13.56
N ALA A 97 -15.08 13.09 14.39
CA ALA A 97 -15.75 12.39 15.48
C ALA A 97 -16.32 13.32 16.55
N ILE A 98 -15.63 14.41 16.85
CA ILE A 98 -16.08 15.40 17.84
C ILE A 98 -17.19 16.30 17.28
N PHE A 99 -17.02 16.80 16.06
CA PHE A 99 -17.91 17.82 15.50
C PHE A 99 -19.08 17.25 14.69
N LEU A 100 -18.93 16.07 14.08
CA LEU A 100 -19.97 15.44 13.27
C LEU A 100 -20.64 14.29 14.01
N THR A 101 -21.41 14.60 15.03
CA THR A 101 -22.24 13.60 15.73
C THR A 101 -23.32 13.03 14.81
N PRO A 102 -23.77 11.78 15.00
CA PRO A 102 -24.84 11.17 14.20
C PRO A 102 -26.11 12.01 14.16
N ASP A 103 -26.47 12.67 15.27
CA ASP A 103 -27.65 13.52 15.36
C ASP A 103 -27.54 14.77 14.50
N LEU A 104 -26.37 15.40 14.46
CA LEU A 104 -26.07 16.55 13.61
C LEU A 104 -26.11 16.17 12.12
N ILE A 105 -25.59 15.00 11.77
CA ILE A 105 -25.57 14.50 10.38
C ILE A 105 -27.01 14.21 9.94
N ASN A 106 -27.79 13.49 10.73
CA ASN A 106 -29.15 13.10 10.39
C ASN A 106 -30.14 14.29 10.40
N GLY A 107 -29.88 15.32 11.22
CA GLY A 107 -30.69 16.54 11.28
C GLY A 107 -30.41 17.55 10.17
N ASN A 108 -29.30 17.40 9.41
CA ASN A 108 -28.93 18.37 8.40
C ASN A 108 -28.90 17.76 6.99
N PRO A 109 -29.86 18.13 6.12
CA PRO A 109 -29.96 17.57 4.78
C PRO A 109 -28.74 17.87 3.88
N VAL A 110 -28.00 18.93 4.16
CA VAL A 110 -26.78 19.27 3.42
C VAL A 110 -25.67 18.30 3.76
N LEU A 111 -25.46 17.98 5.03
CA LEU A 111 -24.46 16.99 5.48
C LEU A 111 -24.75 15.61 4.89
N ILE A 112 -26.02 15.19 4.90
CA ILE A 112 -26.42 13.91 4.28
C ILE A 112 -26.06 13.89 2.79
N LYS A 113 -26.28 14.98 2.04
CA LYS A 113 -25.92 15.08 0.62
C LYS A 113 -24.41 15.01 0.41
N ILE A 114 -23.64 15.69 1.24
CA ILE A 114 -22.15 15.63 1.20
C ILE A 114 -21.66 14.20 1.41
N PHE A 115 -22.13 13.52 2.47
CA PHE A 115 -21.74 12.13 2.74
C PHE A 115 -22.16 11.16 1.62
N LYS A 116 -23.34 11.38 1.03
CA LYS A 116 -23.78 10.60 -0.15
C LYS A 116 -22.86 10.84 -1.36
N GLY A 117 -22.39 12.08 -1.56
CA GLY A 117 -21.46 12.40 -2.64
C GLY A 117 -20.05 11.83 -2.45
N ILE A 118 -19.59 11.67 -1.20
CA ILE A 118 -18.27 11.10 -0.88
C ILE A 118 -18.25 9.57 -1.12
N ARG A 119 -19.36 8.87 -0.94
CA ARG A 119 -19.42 7.40 -1.08
C ARG A 119 -18.86 6.87 -2.41
N PRO A 120 -19.24 7.39 -3.60
CA PRO A 120 -18.66 6.91 -4.86
C PRO A 120 -17.17 7.22 -4.98
N ALA A 121 -16.68 8.33 -4.41
CA ALA A 121 -15.27 8.66 -4.40
C ALA A 121 -14.46 7.64 -3.56
N VAL A 122 -14.97 7.24 -2.40
CA VAL A 122 -14.36 6.18 -1.57
C VAL A 122 -14.32 4.85 -2.30
N VAL A 123 -15.39 4.48 -3.00
CA VAL A 123 -15.43 3.27 -3.82
C VAL A 123 -14.36 3.32 -4.92
N ALA A 124 -14.21 4.45 -5.61
CA ALA A 124 -13.18 4.64 -6.61
C ALA A 124 -11.77 4.51 -6.04
N LEU A 125 -11.51 5.06 -4.84
CA LEU A 125 -10.22 4.93 -4.14
C LEU A 125 -9.88 3.48 -3.75
N ILE A 126 -10.88 2.63 -3.53
CA ILE A 126 -10.68 1.20 -3.25
C ILE A 126 -10.45 0.43 -4.56
N ILE A 127 -11.18 0.76 -5.61
CA ILE A 127 -11.11 0.04 -6.90
C ILE A 127 -9.80 0.36 -7.64
N ALA A 128 -9.31 1.59 -7.60
CA ALA A 128 -8.11 2.01 -8.33
C ALA A 128 -6.86 1.16 -8.00
N PRO A 129 -6.49 0.92 -6.72
CA PRO A 129 -5.38 0.02 -6.38
C PRO A 129 -5.60 -1.42 -6.83
N VAL A 130 -6.84 -1.91 -6.80
CA VAL A 130 -7.17 -3.26 -7.26
C VAL A 130 -6.88 -3.41 -8.76
N ILE A 131 -7.28 -2.44 -9.57
CA ILE A 131 -6.99 -2.43 -11.02
C ILE A 131 -5.49 -2.34 -11.28
N THR A 132 -4.78 -1.49 -10.54
CA THR A 132 -3.34 -1.33 -10.68
C THR A 132 -2.59 -2.62 -10.32
N SER A 133 -2.96 -3.25 -9.21
CA SER A 133 -2.38 -4.53 -8.78
C SER A 133 -2.70 -5.66 -9.75
N ALA A 134 -3.91 -5.70 -10.30
CA ALA A 134 -4.31 -6.67 -11.30
C ALA A 134 -3.48 -6.53 -12.59
N LYS A 135 -3.22 -5.29 -13.03
CA LYS A 135 -2.34 -5.02 -14.18
C LYS A 135 -0.90 -5.43 -13.91
N ALA A 136 -0.38 -5.10 -12.74
CA ALA A 136 0.98 -5.47 -12.33
C ALA A 136 1.17 -6.99 -12.21
N ALA A 137 0.15 -7.72 -11.77
CA ALA A 137 0.14 -9.18 -11.70
C ALA A 137 0.01 -9.86 -13.08
N GLY A 138 -0.14 -9.12 -14.18
CA GLY A 138 -0.28 -9.68 -15.52
C GLY A 138 -1.55 -10.54 -15.69
N ILE A 139 -2.62 -10.21 -14.98
CA ILE A 139 -3.86 -10.96 -15.02
C ILE A 139 -4.47 -10.88 -16.43
N ASN A 140 -4.50 -12.03 -17.11
CA ASN A 140 -5.08 -12.18 -18.42
C ASN A 140 -6.59 -12.49 -18.29
N TRP A 141 -7.36 -12.28 -19.36
CA TRP A 141 -8.81 -12.53 -19.38
C TRP A 141 -9.22 -13.93 -18.84
N LYS A 142 -8.40 -14.93 -19.08
CA LYS A 142 -8.61 -16.30 -18.56
C LYS A 142 -8.33 -16.42 -17.05
N THR A 143 -7.42 -15.63 -16.51
CA THR A 143 -7.00 -15.68 -15.10
C THR A 143 -7.88 -14.79 -14.21
N VAL A 144 -8.59 -13.81 -14.80
CA VAL A 144 -9.58 -12.94 -14.12
C VAL A 144 -10.70 -13.75 -13.46
N ALA A 145 -11.05 -14.91 -13.99
CA ALA A 145 -12.07 -15.78 -13.39
C ALA A 145 -11.71 -16.18 -11.95
N ILE A 146 -10.44 -16.40 -11.64
CA ILE A 146 -9.98 -16.85 -10.31
C ILE A 146 -10.32 -15.83 -9.21
N PRO A 147 -9.88 -14.55 -9.28
CA PRO A 147 -10.23 -13.55 -8.26
C PRO A 147 -11.74 -13.27 -8.18
N ILE A 148 -12.48 -13.38 -9.29
CA ILE A 148 -13.94 -13.22 -9.27
C ILE A 148 -14.60 -14.35 -8.49
N VAL A 149 -14.22 -15.60 -8.77
CA VAL A 149 -14.75 -16.77 -8.04
C VAL A 149 -14.42 -16.66 -6.55
N VAL A 150 -13.17 -16.31 -6.19
CA VAL A 150 -12.75 -16.13 -4.80
C VAL A 150 -13.56 -15.02 -4.12
N ALA A 151 -13.79 -13.89 -4.80
CA ALA A 151 -14.60 -12.80 -4.27
C ALA A 151 -16.05 -13.22 -4.03
N LEU A 152 -16.67 -13.96 -4.95
CA LEU A 152 -18.03 -14.48 -4.82
C LEU A 152 -18.13 -15.51 -3.66
N VAL A 153 -17.13 -16.34 -3.50
CA VAL A 153 -17.10 -17.34 -2.41
C VAL A 153 -16.93 -16.64 -1.06
N ILE A 154 -16.08 -15.63 -0.95
CA ILE A 154 -15.94 -14.81 0.26
C ILE A 154 -17.26 -14.09 0.58
N TRP A 155 -17.99 -13.60 -0.43
CA TRP A 155 -19.29 -12.96 -0.25
C TRP A 155 -20.36 -13.94 0.28
N SER A 156 -20.27 -15.24 -0.01
CA SER A 156 -21.28 -16.24 0.39
C SER A 156 -21.43 -16.42 1.91
N LYS A 157 -20.59 -15.75 2.74
CA LYS A 157 -20.61 -15.75 4.22
C LYS A 157 -20.56 -17.16 4.86
N ALA A 158 -20.10 -18.16 4.13
CA ALA A 158 -19.91 -19.49 4.68
C ALA A 158 -18.77 -19.49 5.73
N PRO A 159 -18.98 -19.97 6.97
CA PRO A 159 -18.12 -19.66 8.11
C PRO A 159 -16.66 -20.12 7.97
N ILE A 160 -16.36 -21.11 7.15
CA ILE A 160 -15.00 -21.63 6.94
C ILE A 160 -14.41 -21.08 5.62
N ILE A 161 -15.20 -21.08 4.55
CA ILE A 161 -14.76 -20.77 3.17
C ILE A 161 -14.66 -19.26 2.96
N SER A 162 -15.36 -18.46 3.76
CA SER A 162 -15.34 -16.99 3.72
C SER A 162 -14.09 -16.36 4.37
N ASN A 163 -13.19 -17.17 4.93
CA ASN A 163 -11.97 -16.67 5.58
C ASN A 163 -10.91 -16.32 4.52
N PRO A 164 -10.49 -15.04 4.36
CA PRO A 164 -9.49 -14.62 3.37
C PRO A 164 -8.13 -15.32 3.56
N ILE A 165 -7.77 -15.66 4.81
CA ILE A 165 -6.49 -16.31 5.13
C ILE A 165 -6.37 -17.66 4.42
N LEU A 166 -7.46 -18.43 4.36
CA LEU A 166 -7.48 -19.73 3.69
C LEU A 166 -7.17 -19.60 2.19
N TRP A 167 -7.73 -18.58 1.54
CA TRP A 167 -7.49 -18.32 0.11
C TRP A 167 -6.09 -17.83 -0.18
N ILE A 168 -5.50 -17.02 0.74
CA ILE A 168 -4.10 -16.58 0.64
C ILE A 168 -3.16 -17.80 0.74
N LEU A 169 -3.38 -18.70 1.70
CA LEU A 169 -2.60 -19.92 1.85
C LEU A 169 -2.74 -20.86 0.64
N LEU A 170 -3.96 -21.09 0.18
CA LEU A 170 -4.21 -21.91 -1.01
C LEU A 170 -3.58 -21.32 -2.27
N GLY A 171 -3.69 -19.99 -2.44
CA GLY A 171 -3.06 -19.28 -3.57
C GLY A 171 -1.54 -19.36 -3.51
N GLY A 172 -0.94 -19.20 -2.33
CA GLY A 172 0.50 -19.31 -2.12
C GLY A 172 1.01 -20.73 -2.42
N LEU A 173 0.39 -21.75 -1.84
CA LEU A 173 0.76 -23.16 -2.08
C LEU A 173 0.54 -23.55 -3.54
N GLY A 174 -0.59 -23.16 -4.14
CA GLY A 174 -0.87 -23.38 -5.55
C GLY A 174 0.15 -22.71 -6.47
N GLY A 175 0.54 -21.47 -6.15
CA GLY A 175 1.58 -20.73 -6.88
C GLY A 175 2.94 -21.42 -6.83
N ILE A 176 3.37 -21.86 -5.66
CA ILE A 176 4.63 -22.62 -5.48
C ILE A 176 4.58 -23.92 -6.29
N TRP A 177 3.47 -24.64 -6.25
CA TRP A 177 3.33 -25.88 -6.98
C TRP A 177 3.39 -25.72 -8.50
N VAL A 178 2.71 -24.69 -9.04
CA VAL A 178 2.75 -24.35 -10.47
C VAL A 178 4.15 -23.90 -10.87
N TYR A 179 4.82 -23.09 -10.05
CA TYR A 179 6.18 -22.61 -10.29
C TYR A 179 7.18 -23.76 -10.31
N SER A 180 7.11 -24.69 -9.35
CA SER A 180 7.96 -25.89 -9.31
C SER A 180 7.77 -26.77 -10.53
N ARG A 181 6.52 -26.93 -11.01
CA ARG A 181 6.25 -27.66 -12.26
C ARG A 181 6.82 -26.96 -13.49
N SER A 182 6.75 -25.64 -13.54
CA SER A 182 7.28 -24.83 -14.64
C SER A 182 8.80 -24.91 -14.72
N LEU A 183 9.51 -24.93 -13.59
CA LEU A 183 10.96 -25.12 -13.55
C LEU A 183 11.35 -26.50 -14.07
N LYS A 184 10.67 -27.56 -13.60
CA LYS A 184 10.95 -28.92 -14.06
C LYS A 184 10.73 -29.12 -15.57
N ASN A 185 9.75 -28.44 -16.14
CA ASN A 185 9.50 -28.48 -17.58
C ASN A 185 10.56 -27.70 -18.38
N ARG A 186 11.15 -26.65 -17.81
CA ARG A 186 12.25 -25.91 -18.46
C ARG A 186 13.53 -26.75 -18.47
N GLU A 187 13.91 -27.41 -17.39
CA GLU A 187 15.05 -28.30 -17.32
C GLU A 187 14.95 -29.47 -18.32
N VAL A 188 13.75 -30.03 -18.47
CA VAL A 188 13.49 -31.11 -19.45
C VAL A 188 13.61 -30.61 -20.90
N MET A 189 13.22 -29.37 -21.18
CA MET A 189 13.38 -28.80 -22.52
C MET A 189 14.84 -28.41 -22.85
N GLU A 190 15.61 -27.95 -21.87
CA GLU A 190 17.04 -27.65 -22.06
C GLU A 190 17.87 -28.93 -22.26
N THR A 191 17.58 -29.98 -21.51
CA THR A 191 18.23 -31.31 -21.71
C THR A 191 17.90 -31.94 -23.06
N LYS A 192 16.67 -31.74 -23.59
CA LYS A 192 16.31 -32.20 -24.95
C LYS A 192 17.06 -31.42 -26.06
N LYS A 193 17.18 -30.09 -25.90
CA LYS A 193 17.93 -29.27 -26.89
C LYS A 193 19.44 -29.50 -26.88
N GLY A 194 20.03 -29.86 -25.74
CA GLY A 194 21.44 -30.21 -25.62
C GLY A 194 21.79 -31.61 -26.16
N GLY A 195 20.80 -32.50 -26.32
CA GLY A 195 20.96 -33.85 -26.84
C GLY A 195 20.85 -33.98 -28.37
N GLU A 196 20.23 -33.00 -29.05
CA GLU A 196 20.09 -32.99 -30.52
C GLU A 196 21.25 -32.27 -31.26
N GLY A 197 22.26 -31.80 -30.53
CA GLY A 197 23.42 -31.07 -31.06
C GLY A 197 24.75 -31.87 -31.05
N LYS A 198 24.70 -33.22 -30.95
CA LYS A 198 25.88 -34.08 -31.07
C LYS A 198 25.75 -35.04 -32.22
#